data_4c8dd2983af5796480c63cf60b0d3458
#
_entry.id   4c8dd2983af5796480c63cf60b0d3458
#
_cell.length_a   1.000
_cell.length_b   1.000
_cell.length_c   1.000
_cell.angle_alpha   90.00
_cell.angle_beta   90.00
_cell.angle_gamma   90.00
#
_symmetry.space_group_name_H-M   'P 1'
#
loop_
_entity.id
_entity.type
_entity.pdbx_description
1 polymer ?
#
loop_
_entity_poly.entity_id
_entity_poly.type
_entity_poly.pdbx_seq_one_letter_code
_entity_poly.pdbx_strand_id
1 'polypeptide(L)'
;ERLKEAGVPPSFDEMKDALDLRSKSGIHRLIMALEERGFIRRLPNRARALEVLKLPEASVPAGPRGGRFSPAVIEGNLGKVRAPVTPVSDDFVPPISIPVMGRIAAGTPISAIQSRSHTISVPPDFLASGDHFALEVRGDSMIEAGILDTDTVIIRKQDTADSGDIVVALIDDEEATLKRLRRRGASIALEAANPAYETRIFGPDRVRIQGKLVSLLRRY
;
A
#
# COMPACT_ATOMS: atom_id res chain seq x y z
N GLU A 1 16.78 -27.11 5.33
CA GLU A 1 17.63 -28.25 4.89
C GLU A 1 16.93 -29.57 5.13
N ARG A 2 16.56 -30.00 6.36
CA ARG A 2 15.94 -31.29 6.67
C ARG A 2 14.59 -31.56 5.98
N LEU A 3 13.77 -30.56 5.72
CA LEU A 3 12.51 -30.74 4.97
C LEU A 3 12.76 -31.13 3.50
N LYS A 4 13.88 -30.69 2.92
CA LYS A 4 14.30 -31.06 1.56
C LYS A 4 14.97 -32.44 1.49
N GLU A 5 15.62 -32.84 2.57
CA GLU A 5 16.39 -34.10 2.63
C GLU A 5 15.53 -35.29 3.08
N ALA A 6 14.67 -35.10 4.07
CA ALA A 6 13.90 -36.18 4.69
C ALA A 6 12.41 -36.21 4.33
N GLY A 7 11.88 -35.16 3.66
CA GLY A 7 10.47 -35.07 3.31
C GLY A 7 9.48 -34.97 4.50
N VAL A 8 9.99 -34.98 5.74
CA VAL A 8 9.19 -34.92 6.96
C VAL A 8 9.58 -33.67 7.76
N PRO A 9 8.59 -32.86 8.22
CA PRO A 9 8.87 -31.70 9.04
C PRO A 9 9.58 -32.09 10.36
N PRO A 10 10.52 -31.24 10.83
CA PRO A 10 11.21 -31.48 12.09
C PRO A 10 10.26 -31.38 13.29
N SER A 11 10.55 -32.15 14.36
CA SER A 11 9.82 -32.03 15.63
C SER A 11 10.17 -30.76 16.39
N PHE A 12 9.36 -30.37 17.38
CA PHE A 12 9.66 -29.22 18.24
C PHE A 12 10.99 -29.35 18.99
N ASP A 13 11.40 -30.58 19.36
CA ASP A 13 12.68 -30.82 20.00
C ASP A 13 13.83 -30.61 19.02
N GLU A 14 13.73 -31.13 17.81
CA GLU A 14 14.73 -30.95 16.75
C GLU A 14 14.86 -29.47 16.34
N MET A 15 13.74 -28.73 16.30
CA MET A 15 13.76 -27.28 16.03
C MET A 15 14.40 -26.49 17.18
N LYS A 16 14.12 -26.87 18.43
CA LYS A 16 14.72 -26.28 19.62
C LYS A 16 16.24 -26.42 19.61
N ASP A 17 16.72 -27.64 19.33
CA ASP A 17 18.15 -27.95 19.31
C ASP A 17 18.85 -27.27 18.11
N ALA A 18 18.23 -27.22 16.94
CA ALA A 18 18.77 -26.56 15.75
C ALA A 18 18.85 -25.01 15.88
N LEU A 19 18.02 -24.39 16.73
CA LEU A 19 17.98 -22.94 16.97
C LEU A 19 18.63 -22.54 18.30
N ASP A 20 19.27 -23.49 19.01
CA ASP A 20 19.90 -23.29 20.33
C ASP A 20 18.99 -22.61 21.35
N LEU A 21 17.71 -22.97 21.37
CA LEU A 21 16.72 -22.38 22.27
C LEU A 21 16.59 -23.21 23.56
N ARG A 22 16.55 -22.53 24.70
CA ARG A 22 16.45 -23.17 26.02
C ARG A 22 15.10 -23.82 26.32
N SER A 23 14.02 -23.42 25.61
CA SER A 23 12.67 -23.94 25.87
C SER A 23 11.84 -24.18 24.63
N LYS A 24 10.95 -25.19 24.69
CA LYS A 24 9.95 -25.49 23.63
C LYS A 24 8.92 -24.37 23.47
N SER A 25 8.69 -23.55 24.49
CA SER A 25 7.79 -22.39 24.43
C SER A 25 8.26 -21.33 23.43
N GLY A 26 9.57 -21.18 23.25
CA GLY A 26 10.15 -20.31 22.21
C GLY A 26 9.82 -20.78 20.80
N ILE A 27 9.92 -22.09 20.55
CA ILE A 27 9.55 -22.69 19.26
C ILE A 27 8.05 -22.52 18.99
N HIS A 28 7.20 -22.74 20.00
CA HIS A 28 5.76 -22.57 19.85
C HIS A 28 5.38 -21.14 19.43
N ARG A 29 5.98 -20.12 20.06
CA ARG A 29 5.78 -18.71 19.69
C ARG A 29 6.26 -18.40 18.27
N LEU A 30 7.42 -18.93 17.86
CA LEU A 30 7.94 -18.77 16.50
C LEU A 30 7.02 -19.40 15.45
N ILE A 31 6.52 -20.58 15.68
CA ILE A 31 5.61 -21.29 14.79
C ILE A 31 4.28 -20.53 14.68
N MET A 32 3.72 -20.04 15.80
CA MET A 32 2.49 -19.22 15.76
C MET A 32 2.71 -17.94 14.96
N ALA A 33 3.82 -17.24 15.17
CA ALA A 33 4.13 -16.01 14.43
C ALA A 33 4.35 -16.25 12.92
N LEU A 34 4.90 -17.40 12.53
CA LEU A 34 5.07 -17.77 11.12
C LEU A 34 3.75 -18.20 10.48
N GLU A 35 2.86 -18.85 11.22
CA GLU A 35 1.52 -19.23 10.80
C GLU A 35 0.64 -18.00 10.60
N GLU A 36 0.63 -17.07 11.57
CA GLU A 36 -0.08 -15.79 11.51
C GLU A 36 0.34 -14.92 10.32
N ARG A 37 1.63 -14.95 9.98
CA ARG A 37 2.20 -14.24 8.82
C ARG A 37 2.06 -15.00 7.49
N GLY A 38 1.46 -16.19 7.49
CA GLY A 38 1.20 -17.00 6.31
C GLY A 38 2.44 -17.62 5.66
N PHE A 39 3.54 -17.82 6.41
CA PHE A 39 4.72 -18.53 5.93
C PHE A 39 4.58 -20.05 6.04
N ILE A 40 3.86 -20.54 7.04
CA ILE A 40 3.59 -21.94 7.29
C ILE A 40 2.12 -22.17 7.62
N ARG A 41 1.67 -23.42 7.48
CA ARG A 41 0.33 -23.86 7.89
C ARG A 41 0.43 -25.19 8.64
N ARG A 42 -0.33 -25.33 9.73
CA ARG A 42 -0.48 -26.62 10.43
C ARG A 42 -1.60 -27.42 9.79
N LEU A 43 -1.35 -28.68 9.53
CA LEU A 43 -2.37 -29.59 9.05
C LEU A 43 -3.02 -30.28 10.28
N PRO A 44 -4.36 -30.26 10.40
CA PRO A 44 -5.05 -30.90 11.52
C PRO A 44 -4.88 -32.42 11.47
N ASN A 45 -4.88 -33.03 12.65
CA ASN A 45 -4.86 -34.51 12.86
C ASN A 45 -3.59 -35.24 12.41
N ARG A 46 -2.46 -34.58 12.23
CA ARG A 46 -1.16 -35.23 11.98
C ARG A 46 -0.09 -34.67 12.91
N ALA A 47 0.54 -35.51 13.69
CA ALA A 47 1.74 -35.15 14.44
C ALA A 47 2.85 -34.74 13.46
N ARG A 48 3.50 -33.58 13.68
CA ARG A 48 4.60 -33.04 12.86
C ARG A 48 4.18 -32.49 11.48
N ALA A 49 2.92 -32.18 11.23
CA ALA A 49 2.49 -31.70 9.92
C ALA A 49 2.55 -30.16 9.83
N LEU A 50 3.69 -29.64 9.40
CA LEU A 50 3.90 -28.24 9.03
C LEU A 50 4.11 -28.15 7.52
N GLU A 51 3.27 -27.37 6.85
CA GLU A 51 3.41 -27.05 5.44
C GLU A 51 4.05 -25.66 5.28
N VAL A 52 5.10 -25.55 4.46
CA VAL A 52 5.74 -24.27 4.17
C VAL A 52 5.05 -23.67 2.96
N LEU A 53 4.38 -22.52 3.15
CA LEU A 53 3.63 -21.81 2.10
C LEU A 53 4.50 -20.79 1.36
N LYS A 54 5.45 -20.15 2.07
CA LYS A 54 6.37 -19.15 1.52
C LYS A 54 7.77 -19.34 2.07
N LEU A 55 8.79 -19.26 1.21
CA LEU A 55 10.20 -19.23 1.60
C LEU A 55 10.67 -17.76 1.66
N PRO A 56 11.51 -17.39 2.66
CA PRO A 56 12.14 -16.06 2.65
C PRO A 56 13.04 -15.91 1.42
N GLU A 57 13.02 -14.75 0.77
CA GLU A 57 13.81 -14.47 -0.44
C GLU A 57 15.33 -14.66 -0.28
N ALA A 58 15.84 -14.59 0.94
CA ALA A 58 17.26 -14.82 1.25
C ALA A 58 17.72 -16.29 1.13
N SER A 59 16.81 -17.24 0.89
CA SER A 59 17.12 -18.67 0.82
C SER A 59 17.30 -19.21 -0.61
N VAL A 60 17.33 -18.35 -1.61
CA VAL A 60 17.65 -18.73 -2.98
C VAL A 60 19.16 -18.60 -3.16
N PRO A 61 19.92 -19.70 -3.32
CA PRO A 61 21.35 -19.58 -3.68
C PRO A 61 21.44 -18.86 -5.02
N ALA A 62 22.27 -17.82 -5.08
CA ALA A 62 22.58 -17.09 -6.30
C ALA A 62 23.25 -18.05 -7.31
N GLY A 63 22.42 -18.67 -8.15
CA GLY A 63 22.87 -19.40 -9.33
C GLY A 63 23.25 -18.40 -10.44
N PRO A 64 24.16 -18.78 -11.36
CA PRO A 64 24.70 -17.87 -12.37
C PRO A 64 23.59 -17.32 -13.26
N ARG A 65 23.62 -16.00 -13.47
CA ARG A 65 22.73 -15.26 -14.37
C ARG A 65 22.95 -15.75 -15.80
N GLY A 66 21.96 -16.39 -16.37
CA GLY A 66 21.97 -16.74 -17.78
C GLY A 66 21.21 -18.02 -18.10
N GLY A 67 19.89 -17.96 -18.16
CA GLY A 67 19.06 -19.04 -18.66
C GLY A 67 17.58 -18.70 -18.48
N ARG A 68 16.91 -18.35 -19.58
CA ARG A 68 15.46 -18.25 -19.61
C ARG A 68 14.90 -19.61 -19.18
N PHE A 69 14.20 -19.65 -18.05
CA PHE A 69 13.42 -20.81 -17.67
C PHE A 69 12.23 -20.90 -18.63
N SER A 70 12.33 -21.81 -19.61
CA SER A 70 11.19 -22.21 -20.41
C SER A 70 10.67 -23.52 -19.84
N PRO A 71 9.50 -23.55 -19.18
CA PRO A 71 8.88 -24.82 -18.79
C PRO A 71 8.47 -25.57 -20.06
N ALA A 72 9.11 -26.72 -20.31
CA ALA A 72 8.66 -27.66 -21.34
C ALA A 72 7.45 -28.42 -20.78
N VAL A 73 6.30 -28.24 -21.41
CA VAL A 73 5.10 -29.04 -21.14
C VAL A 73 5.33 -30.42 -21.74
N ILE A 74 5.42 -31.47 -20.90
CA ILE A 74 5.39 -32.87 -21.37
C ILE A 74 3.94 -33.15 -21.76
N GLU A 75 3.65 -33.26 -23.07
CA GLU A 75 2.34 -33.63 -23.59
C GLU A 75 2.01 -35.07 -23.18
N GLY A 76 1.21 -35.23 -22.14
CA GLY A 76 0.46 -36.44 -21.87
C GLY A 76 -0.71 -36.54 -22.86
N ASN A 77 -0.72 -37.62 -23.66
CA ASN A 77 -1.70 -37.86 -24.69
C ASN A 77 -3.09 -38.18 -24.09
N LEU A 78 -3.87 -37.17 -23.77
CA LEU A 78 -5.30 -37.25 -23.46
C LEU A 78 -6.08 -36.42 -24.49
N GLY A 79 -6.91 -37.13 -25.24
CA GLY A 79 -7.72 -36.75 -26.40
C GLY A 79 -8.10 -35.27 -26.52
N LYS A 80 -7.90 -34.78 -27.73
CA LYS A 80 -8.20 -33.44 -28.23
C LYS A 80 -9.63 -32.97 -27.91
N VAL A 81 -9.74 -31.97 -27.05
CA VAL A 81 -10.72 -30.90 -27.22
C VAL A 81 -9.97 -29.59 -27.11
N ARG A 82 -9.60 -29.06 -28.27
CA ARG A 82 -8.96 -27.76 -28.38
C ARG A 82 -10.05 -26.69 -28.33
N ALA A 83 -10.37 -26.18 -27.13
CA ALA A 83 -11.02 -24.89 -27.06
C ALA A 83 -9.98 -23.81 -27.44
N PRO A 84 -10.35 -22.82 -28.27
CA PRO A 84 -9.44 -21.72 -28.59
C PRO A 84 -9.14 -20.97 -27.28
N VAL A 85 -7.96 -21.16 -26.73
CA VAL A 85 -7.40 -20.26 -25.73
C VAL A 85 -7.08 -18.96 -26.47
N THR A 86 -7.97 -18.00 -26.39
CA THR A 86 -7.59 -16.63 -26.63
C THR A 86 -6.44 -16.32 -25.67
N PRO A 87 -5.29 -15.80 -26.14
CA PRO A 87 -4.28 -15.31 -25.23
C PRO A 87 -4.93 -14.21 -24.40
N VAL A 88 -5.18 -14.47 -23.13
CA VAL A 88 -5.44 -13.41 -22.16
C VAL A 88 -4.14 -12.64 -22.15
N SER A 89 -4.17 -11.44 -22.72
CA SER A 89 -3.10 -10.47 -22.58
C SER A 89 -2.97 -10.22 -21.09
N ASP A 90 -1.97 -10.81 -20.48
CA ASP A 90 -1.61 -10.53 -19.09
C ASP A 90 -0.96 -9.14 -19.07
N ASP A 91 -1.76 -8.10 -19.30
CA ASP A 91 -1.41 -6.72 -19.00
C ASP A 91 -1.46 -6.50 -17.47
N PHE A 92 -0.79 -7.40 -16.74
CA PHE A 92 -0.60 -7.22 -15.31
C PHE A 92 0.41 -6.10 -15.10
N VAL A 93 -0.10 -4.88 -15.02
CA VAL A 93 0.69 -3.73 -14.59
C VAL A 93 0.83 -3.80 -13.07
N PRO A 94 2.04 -3.96 -12.53
CA PRO A 94 2.22 -4.09 -11.09
C PRO A 94 1.73 -2.82 -10.36
N PRO A 95 1.13 -2.96 -9.16
CA PRO A 95 0.68 -1.83 -8.39
C PRO A 95 1.86 -0.94 -7.97
N ILE A 96 1.63 0.36 -7.94
CA ILE A 96 2.62 1.37 -7.55
C ILE A 96 2.52 1.60 -6.04
N SER A 97 3.68 1.60 -5.37
CA SER A 97 3.75 1.88 -3.93
C SER A 97 3.80 3.39 -3.69
N ILE A 98 2.79 3.92 -2.98
CA ILE A 98 2.66 5.34 -2.65
C ILE A 98 2.89 5.56 -1.14
N PRO A 99 3.77 6.49 -0.73
CA PRO A 99 3.98 6.79 0.67
C PRO A 99 2.76 7.52 1.26
N VAL A 100 2.30 7.09 2.43
CA VAL A 100 1.34 7.84 3.25
C VAL A 100 2.14 8.77 4.16
N MET A 101 1.98 10.07 3.95
CA MET A 101 2.78 11.12 4.58
C MET A 101 2.21 11.62 5.91
N GLY A 102 1.15 11.00 6.41
CA GLY A 102 0.52 11.37 7.67
C GLY A 102 -0.96 11.72 7.51
N ARG A 103 -1.47 12.56 8.42
CA ARG A 103 -2.88 12.94 8.50
C ARG A 103 -3.08 14.40 8.13
N ILE A 104 -4.20 14.71 7.50
CA ILE A 104 -4.57 16.08 7.14
C ILE A 104 -5.95 16.44 7.68
N ALA A 105 -6.02 17.57 8.40
CA ALA A 105 -7.26 18.18 8.89
C ALA A 105 -7.16 19.70 8.73
N ALA A 106 -8.24 20.43 9.01
CA ALA A 106 -8.16 21.87 9.13
C ALA A 106 -7.24 22.24 10.31
N GLY A 107 -6.29 23.16 10.09
CA GLY A 107 -5.33 23.60 11.12
C GLY A 107 -4.21 22.60 11.43
N THR A 108 -3.97 21.59 10.57
CA THR A 108 -2.90 20.63 10.80
C THR A 108 -1.52 21.24 10.54
N PRO A 109 -0.58 21.25 11.51
CA PRO A 109 0.78 21.71 11.27
C PRO A 109 1.48 20.85 10.19
N ILE A 110 2.31 21.48 9.36
CA ILE A 110 3.03 20.79 8.27
C ILE A 110 3.90 19.63 8.78
N SER A 111 4.45 19.73 9.98
CA SER A 111 5.26 18.67 10.60
C SER A 111 4.51 17.35 10.75
N ALA A 112 3.18 17.38 10.88
CA ALA A 112 2.35 16.19 10.96
C ALA A 112 2.19 15.48 9.59
N ILE A 113 2.51 16.17 8.49
CA ILE A 113 2.42 15.64 7.11
C ILE A 113 3.78 15.13 6.61
N GLN A 114 4.89 15.55 7.19
CA GLN A 114 6.23 15.18 6.73
C GLN A 114 6.71 13.81 7.21
N SER A 115 5.97 13.16 8.09
CA SER A 115 6.34 11.85 8.65
C SER A 115 5.75 10.73 7.79
N ARG A 116 6.59 9.98 7.05
CA ARG A 116 6.15 8.76 6.39
C ARG A 116 5.66 7.77 7.45
N SER A 117 4.38 7.37 7.37
CA SER A 117 3.82 6.40 8.30
C SER A 117 3.92 4.97 7.74
N HIS A 118 3.54 4.77 6.49
CA HIS A 118 3.57 3.49 5.78
C HIS A 118 3.44 3.73 4.27
N THR A 119 3.37 2.66 3.48
CA THR A 119 3.09 2.72 2.04
C THR A 119 1.80 1.96 1.71
N ILE A 120 1.09 2.42 0.69
CA ILE A 120 -0.06 1.73 0.10
C ILE A 120 0.25 1.34 -1.33
N SER A 121 -0.30 0.21 -1.78
CA SER A 121 -0.19 -0.26 -3.15
C SER A 121 -1.45 0.12 -3.92
N VAL A 122 -1.29 0.86 -5.01
CA VAL A 122 -2.39 1.40 -5.82
C VAL A 122 -2.24 0.95 -7.27
N PRO A 123 -3.30 0.44 -7.92
CA PRO A 123 -3.26 0.15 -9.34
C PRO A 123 -2.91 1.41 -10.15
N PRO A 124 -2.09 1.31 -11.20
CA PRO A 124 -1.68 2.46 -12.01
C PRO A 124 -2.84 3.26 -12.61
N ASP A 125 -3.95 2.60 -12.93
CA ASP A 125 -5.15 3.22 -13.52
C ASP A 125 -5.80 4.28 -12.62
N PHE A 126 -5.53 4.24 -11.31
CA PHE A 126 -5.99 5.25 -10.34
C PHE A 126 -5.04 6.42 -10.19
N LEU A 127 -3.93 6.42 -10.93
CA LEU A 127 -2.87 7.42 -10.82
C LEU A 127 -2.74 8.20 -12.12
N ALA A 128 -2.53 9.50 -12.00
CA ALA A 128 -2.06 10.32 -13.11
C ALA A 128 -0.53 10.17 -13.28
N SER A 129 0.02 10.72 -14.35
CA SER A 129 1.49 10.80 -14.50
C SER A 129 2.11 11.72 -13.43
N GLY A 130 3.27 11.35 -12.90
CA GLY A 130 4.05 12.14 -11.93
C GLY A 130 4.16 11.50 -10.55
N ASP A 131 4.73 12.25 -9.61
CA ASP A 131 4.92 11.80 -8.23
C ASP A 131 3.64 11.91 -7.41
N HIS A 132 3.40 10.92 -6.55
CA HIS A 132 2.23 10.87 -5.70
C HIS A 132 2.60 10.65 -4.24
N PHE A 133 1.76 11.17 -3.36
CA PHE A 133 1.74 10.84 -1.95
C PHE A 133 0.29 10.68 -1.48
N ALA A 134 0.10 10.01 -0.36
CA ALA A 134 -1.21 9.83 0.24
C ALA A 134 -1.28 10.48 1.62
N LEU A 135 -2.49 10.87 2.02
CA LEU A 135 -2.80 11.44 3.33
C LEU A 135 -4.08 10.80 3.88
N GLU A 136 -4.12 10.53 5.18
CA GLU A 136 -5.34 10.16 5.89
C GLU A 136 -6.13 11.42 6.25
N VAL A 137 -7.39 11.47 5.86
CA VAL A 137 -8.29 12.60 6.15
C VAL A 137 -8.77 12.53 7.60
N ARG A 138 -8.81 13.69 8.26
CA ARG A 138 -9.44 13.88 9.57
C ARG A 138 -10.47 14.98 9.51
N GLY A 139 -11.64 14.69 10.09
CA GLY A 139 -12.77 15.61 10.15
C GLY A 139 -13.65 15.55 8.91
N ASP A 140 -14.62 16.47 8.87
CA ASP A 140 -15.73 16.46 7.93
C ASP A 140 -15.77 17.70 7.01
N SER A 141 -14.69 18.48 6.98
CA SER A 141 -14.66 19.74 6.22
C SER A 141 -14.85 19.56 4.69
N MET A 142 -14.75 18.34 4.17
CA MET A 142 -14.90 18.03 2.76
C MET A 142 -16.00 16.99 2.47
N ILE A 143 -16.96 16.84 3.39
CA ILE A 143 -18.02 15.81 3.33
C ILE A 143 -18.90 15.94 2.10
N GLU A 144 -19.27 17.14 1.69
CA GLU A 144 -20.08 17.37 0.48
C GLU A 144 -19.31 17.14 -0.83
N ALA A 145 -17.99 17.03 -0.76
CA ALA A 145 -17.16 16.54 -1.87
C ALA A 145 -17.02 15.01 -1.87
N GLY A 146 -17.72 14.31 -0.97
CA GLY A 146 -17.64 12.86 -0.82
C GLY A 146 -16.40 12.37 -0.10
N ILE A 147 -15.63 13.26 0.53
CA ILE A 147 -14.42 12.92 1.31
C ILE A 147 -14.80 12.91 2.78
N LEU A 148 -14.69 11.72 3.41
CA LEU A 148 -15.09 11.49 4.79
C LEU A 148 -13.89 11.36 5.73
N ASP A 149 -14.14 11.42 7.02
CA ASP A 149 -13.14 11.10 8.04
C ASP A 149 -12.59 9.68 7.81
N THR A 150 -11.31 9.48 8.04
CA THR A 150 -10.56 8.21 7.80
C THR A 150 -10.33 7.80 6.34
N ASP A 151 -10.82 8.56 5.36
CA ASP A 151 -10.47 8.32 3.95
C ASP A 151 -8.96 8.50 3.72
N THR A 152 -8.43 7.76 2.76
CA THR A 152 -7.08 7.98 2.25
C THR A 152 -7.16 8.67 0.90
N VAL A 153 -6.69 9.92 0.84
CA VAL A 153 -6.63 10.70 -0.40
C VAL A 153 -5.27 10.56 -1.05
N ILE A 154 -5.27 10.35 -2.38
CA ILE A 154 -4.05 10.28 -3.19
C ILE A 154 -3.88 11.62 -3.90
N ILE A 155 -2.74 12.22 -3.68
CA ILE A 155 -2.39 13.56 -4.13
C ILE A 155 -1.26 13.45 -5.15
N ARG A 156 -1.47 14.00 -6.36
CA ARG A 156 -0.40 14.22 -7.32
C ARG A 156 0.38 15.47 -6.89
N LYS A 157 1.69 15.32 -6.72
CA LYS A 157 2.58 16.41 -6.34
C LYS A 157 2.71 17.42 -7.47
N GLN A 158 2.30 18.65 -7.24
CA GLN A 158 2.41 19.78 -8.17
C GLN A 158 2.21 21.09 -7.41
N ASP A 159 2.73 22.18 -7.94
CA ASP A 159 2.67 23.53 -7.37
C ASP A 159 1.55 24.41 -7.97
N THR A 160 0.85 23.90 -8.99
CA THR A 160 -0.23 24.59 -9.68
C THR A 160 -1.52 23.78 -9.65
N ALA A 161 -2.65 24.46 -9.65
CA ALA A 161 -3.97 23.83 -9.76
C ALA A 161 -4.99 24.84 -10.31
N ASP A 162 -6.07 24.32 -10.90
CA ASP A 162 -7.13 25.11 -11.46
C ASP A 162 -8.24 25.42 -10.43
N SER A 163 -9.01 26.48 -10.70
CA SER A 163 -10.16 26.84 -9.87
C SER A 163 -11.21 25.73 -9.93
N GLY A 164 -11.56 25.16 -8.79
CA GLY A 164 -12.46 24.01 -8.65
C GLY A 164 -11.75 22.73 -8.22
N ASP A 165 -10.44 22.64 -8.40
CA ASP A 165 -9.66 21.49 -7.94
C ASP A 165 -9.66 21.36 -6.42
N ILE A 166 -9.61 20.13 -5.94
CA ILE A 166 -9.36 19.83 -4.52
C ILE A 166 -7.85 19.67 -4.35
N VAL A 167 -7.28 20.47 -3.47
CA VAL A 167 -5.84 20.59 -3.32
C VAL A 167 -5.39 20.44 -1.86
N VAL A 168 -4.18 19.97 -1.68
CA VAL A 168 -3.43 20.17 -0.45
C VAL A 168 -2.71 21.50 -0.57
N ALA A 169 -3.08 22.45 0.27
CA ALA A 169 -2.51 23.78 0.33
C ALA A 169 -1.77 23.98 1.65
N LEU A 170 -0.62 24.62 1.57
CA LEU A 170 0.17 25.09 2.69
C LEU A 170 -0.06 26.59 2.86
N ILE A 171 -0.49 27.01 4.04
CA ILE A 171 -0.81 28.39 4.40
C ILE A 171 0.33 28.89 5.29
N ASP A 172 0.91 30.04 4.93
CA ASP A 172 1.99 30.71 5.63
C ASP A 172 3.20 29.82 5.96
N ASP A 173 3.41 28.75 5.17
CA ASP A 173 4.42 27.71 5.37
C ASP A 173 4.28 26.91 6.69
N GLU A 174 3.17 27.04 7.40
CA GLU A 174 2.95 26.43 8.72
C GLU A 174 1.77 25.46 8.75
N GLU A 175 0.65 25.81 8.10
CA GLU A 175 -0.60 25.04 8.17
C GLU A 175 -0.89 24.37 6.83
N ALA A 176 -1.01 23.04 6.81
CA ALA A 176 -1.49 22.31 5.65
C ALA A 176 -2.98 21.97 5.77
N THR A 177 -3.70 22.09 4.67
CA THR A 177 -5.14 21.82 4.63
C THR A 177 -5.58 21.24 3.29
N LEU A 178 -6.65 20.42 3.31
CA LEU A 178 -7.31 19.89 2.11
C LEU A 178 -8.58 20.71 1.86
N LYS A 179 -8.65 21.44 0.73
CA LYS A 179 -9.76 22.35 0.39
C LYS A 179 -9.98 22.41 -1.12
N ARG A 180 -11.13 22.93 -1.51
CA ARG A 180 -11.39 23.31 -2.90
C ARG A 180 -10.76 24.65 -3.19
N LEU A 181 -9.92 24.71 -4.21
CA LEU A 181 -9.29 25.94 -4.67
C LEU A 181 -10.26 26.79 -5.47
N ARG A 182 -10.34 28.08 -5.17
CA ARG A 182 -10.97 29.08 -6.02
C ARG A 182 -10.02 30.27 -6.20
N ARG A 183 -9.87 30.71 -7.44
CA ARG A 183 -9.07 31.90 -7.78
C ARG A 183 -9.99 32.99 -8.23
N ARG A 184 -9.84 34.19 -7.67
CA ARG A 184 -10.51 35.42 -8.10
C ARG A 184 -9.46 36.55 -8.23
N GLY A 185 -8.99 36.80 -9.46
CA GLY A 185 -7.90 37.74 -9.69
C GLY A 185 -6.64 37.31 -8.92
N ALA A 186 -6.14 38.20 -8.07
CA ALA A 186 -4.96 37.93 -7.24
C ALA A 186 -5.28 37.17 -5.92
N SER A 187 -6.56 36.93 -5.59
CA SER A 187 -6.93 36.27 -4.34
C SER A 187 -7.14 34.79 -4.54
N ILE A 188 -6.73 34.02 -3.53
CA ILE A 188 -6.94 32.58 -3.43
C ILE A 188 -7.92 32.29 -2.30
N ALA A 189 -9.05 31.68 -2.62
CA ALA A 189 -10.01 31.18 -1.64
C ALA A 189 -9.85 29.68 -1.50
N LEU A 190 -9.78 29.20 -0.27
CA LEU A 190 -9.77 27.81 0.12
C LEU A 190 -11.13 27.48 0.74
N GLU A 191 -11.99 26.83 -0.06
CA GLU A 191 -13.37 26.49 0.30
C GLU A 191 -13.44 25.11 0.92
N ALA A 192 -14.08 25.00 2.07
CA ALA A 192 -14.53 23.71 2.59
C ALA A 192 -15.73 23.23 1.75
N ALA A 193 -15.88 21.94 1.60
CA ALA A 193 -17.09 21.32 1.06
C ALA A 193 -17.98 20.85 2.23
N ASN A 194 -18.27 21.77 3.12
CA ASN A 194 -19.17 21.63 4.26
C ASN A 194 -19.58 23.04 4.74
N PRO A 195 -20.87 23.39 4.74
CA PRO A 195 -21.36 24.71 5.13
C PRO A 195 -21.03 25.12 6.56
N ALA A 196 -20.71 24.17 7.43
CA ALA A 196 -20.29 24.46 8.82
C ALA A 196 -18.91 25.15 8.90
N TYR A 197 -18.15 25.20 7.79
CA TYR A 197 -16.82 25.77 7.73
C TYR A 197 -16.79 26.99 6.82
N GLU A 198 -16.17 28.05 7.30
CA GLU A 198 -16.02 29.27 6.51
C GLU A 198 -14.96 29.15 5.42
N THR A 199 -15.21 29.83 4.28
CA THR A 199 -14.23 29.97 3.23
C THR A 199 -13.15 30.96 3.66
N ARG A 200 -11.89 30.53 3.63
CA ARG A 200 -10.73 31.38 3.95
C ARG A 200 -10.14 31.97 2.68
N ILE A 201 -9.94 33.29 2.66
CA ILE A 201 -9.41 34.03 1.51
C ILE A 201 -8.03 34.57 1.88
N PHE A 202 -7.07 34.37 0.99
CA PHE A 202 -5.67 34.73 1.16
C PHE A 202 -5.13 35.50 -0.03
N GLY A 203 -4.06 36.28 0.19
CA GLY A 203 -3.18 36.71 -0.88
C GLY A 203 -2.40 35.58 -1.52
N PRO A 204 -1.91 35.74 -2.75
CA PRO A 204 -1.25 34.68 -3.51
C PRO A 204 0.06 34.19 -2.83
N ASP A 205 0.75 35.07 -2.11
CA ASP A 205 2.02 34.79 -1.46
C ASP A 205 1.88 33.95 -0.19
N ARG A 206 0.65 33.84 0.34
CA ARG A 206 0.37 33.12 1.59
C ARG A 206 -0.07 31.67 1.38
N VAL A 207 -0.33 31.26 0.16
CA VAL A 207 -0.81 29.90 -0.15
C VAL A 207 0.10 29.24 -1.17
N ARG A 208 0.66 28.11 -0.77
CA ARG A 208 1.46 27.26 -1.66
C ARG A 208 0.76 25.93 -1.88
N ILE A 209 0.48 25.60 -3.14
CA ILE A 209 -0.09 24.32 -3.51
C ILE A 209 0.99 23.23 -3.36
N GLN A 210 0.65 22.14 -2.68
CA GLN A 210 1.52 20.96 -2.51
C GLN A 210 1.15 19.82 -3.47
N GLY A 211 -0.10 19.83 -3.94
CA GLY A 211 -0.60 18.87 -4.91
C GLY A 211 -2.11 18.92 -5.05
N LYS A 212 -2.58 18.16 -6.05
CA LYS A 212 -3.99 18.02 -6.44
C LYS A 212 -4.50 16.62 -6.12
N LEU A 213 -5.72 16.51 -5.63
CA LEU A 213 -6.41 15.24 -5.43
C LEU A 213 -6.63 14.54 -6.79
N VAL A 214 -6.22 13.27 -6.90
CA VAL A 214 -6.43 12.44 -8.09
C VAL A 214 -7.29 11.22 -7.81
N SER A 215 -7.21 10.65 -6.60
CA SER A 215 -7.97 9.46 -6.22
C SER A 215 -8.26 9.42 -4.73
N LEU A 216 -9.23 8.61 -4.34
CA LEU A 216 -9.64 8.39 -2.97
C LEU A 216 -9.82 6.90 -2.72
N LEU A 217 -9.32 6.42 -1.60
CA LEU A 217 -9.50 5.06 -1.12
C LEU A 217 -10.28 5.09 0.20
N ARG A 218 -11.33 4.27 0.29
CA ARG A 218 -12.13 4.09 1.51
C ARG A 218 -12.20 2.61 1.86
N ARG A 219 -12.06 2.34 3.15
CA ARG A 219 -12.29 1.01 3.72
C ARG A 219 -13.58 1.06 4.54
N TYR A 220 -14.39 0.04 4.40
CA TYR A 220 -15.62 -0.15 5.18
C TYR A 220 -15.43 -1.22 6.24
#